data_a557d2ea0f6c8554ee3ced5633f16da3
#
_entry.id   a557d2ea0f6c8554ee3ced5633f16da3
#
_cell.length_a   1.000
_cell.length_b   1.000
_cell.length_c   1.000
_cell.angle_alpha   90.00
_cell.angle_beta   90.00
_cell.angle_gamma   90.00
#
_symmetry.space_group_name_H-M   'P 1'
#
loop_
_entity.id
_entity.type
_entity.pdbx_description
1 polymer ?
#
loop_
_entity_poly.entity_id
_entity_poly.type
_entity_poly.pdbx_seq_one_letter_code
_entity_poly.pdbx_strand_id
1 'polypeptide(L)'
;MQTIMIVEDDPDIRDGVRILLSGEGYRILEAENGPRALSLLTPEVDLVILDIMMPGMSGLRVCEEIRKTSTVPILFLTAKSQESDKLLGLTAGGDDYLAKPFSFAELSARVKALLRRYCVY
;
A
#
# COMPACT_ATOMS: atom_id res chain seq x y z
N MET A 1 15.71 5.04 8.62
CA MET A 1 14.78 3.91 8.47
C MET A 1 13.50 4.40 7.82
N GLN A 2 13.12 3.78 6.70
CA GLN A 2 11.92 4.16 5.98
C GLN A 2 10.69 3.50 6.60
N THR A 3 9.57 4.21 6.57
CA THR A 3 8.32 3.77 7.20
C THR A 3 7.30 3.41 6.12
N ILE A 4 6.73 2.20 6.23
CA ILE A 4 5.73 1.69 5.32
C ILE A 4 4.44 1.44 6.08
N MET A 5 3.33 1.95 5.57
CA MET A 5 2.01 1.66 6.13
C MET A 5 1.35 0.58 5.30
N ILE A 6 0.87 -0.47 5.96
CA ILE A 6 0.16 -1.58 5.33
C ILE A 6 -1.32 -1.45 5.67
N VAL A 7 -2.16 -1.31 4.65
CA VAL A 7 -3.61 -1.18 4.81
C VAL A 7 -4.26 -2.41 4.18
N GLU A 8 -4.67 -3.35 5.03
CA GLU A 8 -5.20 -4.63 4.62
C GLU A 8 -6.12 -5.17 5.71
N ASP A 9 -7.34 -5.55 5.35
CA ASP A 9 -8.30 -6.08 6.31
C ASP A 9 -8.07 -7.54 6.67
N ASP A 10 -7.44 -8.33 5.78
CA ASP A 10 -7.11 -9.73 6.06
C ASP A 10 -5.89 -9.79 6.97
N PRO A 11 -6.04 -10.28 8.22
CA PRO A 11 -4.93 -10.30 9.17
C PRO A 11 -3.78 -11.21 8.75
N ASP A 12 -4.07 -12.28 8.02
CA ASP A 12 -3.01 -13.21 7.59
C ASP A 12 -2.13 -12.57 6.53
N ILE A 13 -2.72 -11.89 5.56
CA ILE A 13 -1.97 -11.17 4.54
C ILE A 13 -1.19 -10.03 5.18
N ARG A 14 -1.84 -9.25 6.05
CA ARG A 14 -1.20 -8.13 6.72
C ARG A 14 0.00 -8.59 7.55
N ASP A 15 -0.13 -9.69 8.30
CA ASP A 15 0.96 -10.24 9.10
C ASP A 15 2.12 -10.71 8.23
N GLY A 16 1.83 -11.41 7.13
CA GLY A 16 2.86 -11.90 6.22
C GLY A 16 3.66 -10.76 5.62
N VAL A 17 2.99 -9.71 5.17
CA VAL A 17 3.66 -8.54 4.60
C VAL A 17 4.48 -7.81 5.67
N ARG A 18 3.92 -7.67 6.87
CA ARG A 18 4.63 -7.02 7.98
C ARG A 18 5.92 -7.78 8.34
N ILE A 19 5.83 -9.09 8.45
CA ILE A 19 7.00 -9.92 8.80
C ILE A 19 8.10 -9.77 7.73
N LEU A 20 7.71 -9.85 6.47
CA LEU A 20 8.66 -9.70 5.38
C LEU A 20 9.37 -8.35 5.42
N LEU A 21 8.60 -7.28 5.46
CA LEU A 21 9.18 -5.94 5.33
C LEU A 21 9.90 -5.49 6.60
N SER A 22 9.44 -5.90 7.78
CA SER A 22 10.18 -5.67 9.02
C SER A 22 11.54 -6.35 8.97
N GLY A 23 11.59 -7.57 8.43
CA GLY A 23 12.84 -8.31 8.26
C GLY A 23 13.80 -7.63 7.30
N GLU A 24 13.30 -6.79 6.41
CA GLU A 24 14.13 -6.04 5.46
C GLU A 24 14.54 -4.66 5.99
N GLY A 25 14.21 -4.35 7.23
CA GLY A 25 14.66 -3.13 7.88
C GLY A 25 13.71 -1.95 7.83
N TYR A 26 12.47 -2.14 7.38
CA TYR A 26 11.49 -1.07 7.36
C TYR A 26 10.74 -0.98 8.68
N ARG A 27 10.34 0.23 9.05
CA ARG A 27 9.41 0.46 10.13
C ARG A 27 8.00 0.28 9.58
N ILE A 28 7.16 -0.50 10.26
CA ILE A 28 5.83 -0.86 9.75
C ILE A 28 4.73 -0.26 10.61
N LEU A 29 3.78 0.38 9.95
CA LEU A 29 2.50 0.77 10.54
C LEU A 29 1.41 -0.09 9.90
N GLU A 30 0.43 -0.51 10.70
CA GLU A 30 -0.64 -1.38 10.20
C GLU A 30 -1.99 -0.70 10.40
N ALA A 31 -2.84 -0.80 9.38
CA ALA A 31 -4.22 -0.34 9.43
C ALA A 31 -5.12 -1.42 8.87
N GLU A 32 -6.15 -1.79 9.61
CA GLU A 32 -7.09 -2.83 9.21
C GLU A 32 -8.24 -2.30 8.36
N ASN A 33 -8.34 -0.99 8.19
CA ASN A 33 -9.39 -0.36 7.38
C ASN A 33 -8.96 1.05 6.94
N GLY A 34 -9.78 1.66 6.09
CA GLY A 34 -9.50 2.99 5.53
C GLY A 34 -9.44 4.10 6.57
N PRO A 35 -10.45 4.25 7.44
CA PRO A 35 -10.39 5.30 8.45
C PRO A 35 -9.16 5.22 9.35
N ARG A 36 -8.73 4.01 9.70
CA ARG A 36 -7.52 3.83 10.50
C ARG A 36 -6.29 4.28 9.73
N ALA A 37 -6.24 3.93 8.43
CA ALA A 37 -5.13 4.35 7.58
C ALA A 37 -5.02 5.87 7.52
N LEU A 38 -6.14 6.54 7.34
CA LEU A 38 -6.15 8.01 7.26
C LEU A 38 -5.72 8.65 8.58
N SER A 39 -6.08 8.03 9.72
CA SER A 39 -5.67 8.54 11.02
C SER A 39 -4.18 8.35 11.31
N LEU A 40 -3.56 7.34 10.70
CA LEU A 40 -2.14 7.05 10.89
C LEU A 40 -1.24 7.78 9.89
N LEU A 41 -1.80 8.33 8.83
CA LEU A 41 -1.02 8.99 7.79
C LEU A 41 -0.36 10.26 8.31
N THR A 42 0.96 10.32 8.20
CA THR A 42 1.76 11.51 8.57
C THR A 42 2.83 11.70 7.50
N PRO A 43 3.51 12.87 7.46
CA PRO A 43 4.62 13.05 6.52
C PRO A 43 5.77 12.06 6.69
N GLU A 44 5.81 11.33 7.81
CA GLU A 44 6.85 10.33 8.05
C GLU A 44 6.62 9.03 7.31
N VAL A 45 5.41 8.79 6.77
CA VAL A 45 5.11 7.60 5.99
C VAL A 45 5.72 7.75 4.61
N ASP A 46 6.58 6.80 4.24
CA ASP A 46 7.32 6.84 2.98
C ASP A 46 6.65 6.04 1.86
N LEU A 47 5.80 5.10 2.20
CA LEU A 47 5.07 4.28 1.23
C LEU A 47 3.81 3.72 1.88
N VAL A 48 2.74 3.61 1.09
CA VAL A 48 1.50 2.95 1.52
C VAL A 48 1.24 1.74 0.65
N ILE A 49 1.06 0.57 1.27
CA ILE A 49 0.59 -0.63 0.60
C ILE A 49 -0.89 -0.74 0.93
N LEU A 50 -1.74 -0.79 -0.09
CA LEU A 50 -3.17 -0.54 0.06
C LEU A 50 -4.00 -1.57 -0.71
N ASP A 51 -4.75 -2.40 0.03
CA ASP A 51 -5.68 -3.33 -0.59
C ASP A 51 -6.87 -2.57 -1.17
N ILE A 52 -7.24 -2.89 -2.42
CA ILE A 52 -8.40 -2.27 -3.06
C ILE A 52 -9.70 -2.79 -2.46
N MET A 53 -9.79 -4.11 -2.27
CA MET A 53 -11.03 -4.77 -1.85
C MET A 53 -11.14 -4.86 -0.34
N MET A 54 -11.65 -3.81 0.29
CA MET A 54 -11.90 -3.80 1.74
C MET A 54 -13.36 -3.46 2.01
N PRO A 55 -13.97 -4.07 3.06
CA PRO A 55 -15.34 -3.71 3.44
C PRO A 55 -15.40 -2.27 3.96
N GLY A 56 -16.50 -1.61 3.71
CA GLY A 56 -16.70 -0.22 4.10
C GLY A 56 -16.03 0.72 3.11
N MET A 57 -14.89 1.28 3.47
CA MET A 57 -14.15 2.18 2.59
C MET A 57 -13.18 1.37 1.72
N SER A 58 -13.36 1.39 0.40
CA SER A 58 -12.46 0.70 -0.52
C SER A 58 -11.09 1.35 -0.56
N GLY A 59 -10.08 0.59 -1.00
CA GLY A 59 -8.73 1.14 -1.16
C GLY A 59 -8.67 2.29 -2.16
N LEU A 60 -9.53 2.26 -3.19
CA LEU A 60 -9.60 3.38 -4.15
C LEU A 60 -10.01 4.67 -3.46
N ARG A 61 -11.00 4.60 -2.57
CA ARG A 61 -11.45 5.77 -1.82
C ARG A 61 -10.38 6.25 -0.85
N VAL A 62 -9.68 5.33 -0.19
CA VAL A 62 -8.57 5.69 0.70
C VAL A 62 -7.49 6.45 -0.08
N CYS A 63 -7.16 5.96 -1.28
CA CYS A 63 -6.18 6.61 -2.13
C CYS A 63 -6.62 8.04 -2.50
N GLU A 64 -7.87 8.21 -2.89
CA GLU A 64 -8.40 9.55 -3.20
C GLU A 64 -8.26 10.51 -2.01
N GLU A 65 -8.57 10.02 -0.81
CA GLU A 65 -8.45 10.83 0.40
C GLU A 65 -6.99 11.16 0.72
N ILE A 66 -6.09 10.18 0.56
CA ILE A 66 -4.65 10.42 0.76
C ILE A 66 -4.15 11.50 -0.20
N ARG A 67 -4.57 11.46 -1.45
CA ARG A 67 -4.10 12.38 -2.48
C ARG A 67 -4.52 13.82 -2.25
N LYS A 68 -5.50 14.06 -1.39
CA LYS A 68 -5.88 15.44 -1.03
C LYS A 68 -4.78 16.16 -0.24
N THR A 69 -3.92 15.41 0.46
CA THR A 69 -2.93 15.99 1.35
C THR A 69 -1.51 15.44 1.17
N SER A 70 -1.32 14.44 0.32
CA SER A 70 -0.02 13.76 0.24
C SER A 70 0.26 13.22 -1.16
N THR A 71 1.54 13.22 -1.52
CA THR A 71 2.04 12.58 -2.74
C THR A 71 2.79 11.29 -2.43
N VAL A 72 2.60 10.73 -1.23
CA VAL A 72 3.26 9.49 -0.82
C VAL A 72 3.00 8.38 -1.85
N PRO A 73 4.02 7.59 -2.22
CA PRO A 73 3.80 6.50 -3.18
C PRO A 73 2.85 5.46 -2.62
N ILE A 74 1.96 4.97 -3.48
CA ILE A 74 0.93 4.00 -3.12
C ILE A 74 1.06 2.79 -4.03
N LEU A 75 1.23 1.61 -3.42
CA LEU A 75 1.23 0.32 -4.08
C LEU A 75 -0.08 -0.38 -3.77
N PHE A 76 -0.91 -0.58 -4.79
CA PHE A 76 -2.17 -1.30 -4.60
C PHE A 76 -1.98 -2.81 -4.60
N LEU A 77 -2.73 -3.48 -3.73
CA LEU A 77 -2.92 -4.93 -3.80
C LEU A 77 -4.30 -5.18 -4.41
N THR A 78 -4.38 -6.04 -5.42
CA THR A 78 -5.62 -6.26 -6.15
C THR A 78 -5.82 -7.74 -6.45
N ALA A 79 -7.07 -8.18 -6.63
CA ALA A 79 -7.36 -9.54 -7.04
C ALA A 79 -6.85 -9.76 -8.47
N LYS A 80 -6.36 -10.97 -8.76
CA LYS A 80 -5.69 -11.29 -10.02
C LYS A 80 -6.52 -10.99 -11.26
N SER A 81 -7.84 -11.14 -11.17
CA SER A 81 -8.73 -10.98 -12.31
C SER A 81 -9.34 -9.59 -12.44
N GLN A 82 -8.93 -8.62 -11.61
CA GLN A 82 -9.58 -7.31 -11.53
C GLN A 82 -8.80 -6.25 -12.32
N GLU A 83 -8.74 -6.39 -13.63
CA GLU A 83 -8.05 -5.41 -14.47
C GLU A 83 -8.68 -4.02 -14.41
N SER A 84 -10.01 -3.96 -14.32
CA SER A 84 -10.70 -2.68 -14.17
C SER A 84 -10.29 -1.96 -12.87
N ASP A 85 -10.02 -2.72 -11.82
CA ASP A 85 -9.56 -2.14 -10.55
C ASP A 85 -8.15 -1.57 -10.68
N LYS A 86 -7.29 -2.19 -11.50
CA LYS A 86 -5.96 -1.67 -11.78
C LYS A 86 -6.02 -0.30 -12.44
N LEU A 87 -6.87 -0.16 -13.45
CA LEU A 87 -7.05 1.11 -14.14
C LEU A 87 -7.62 2.17 -13.22
N LEU A 88 -8.63 1.80 -12.42
CA LEU A 88 -9.22 2.72 -11.45
C LEU A 88 -8.21 3.14 -10.39
N GLY A 89 -7.37 2.22 -9.93
CA GLY A 89 -6.32 2.52 -8.97
C GLY A 89 -5.32 3.53 -9.47
N LEU A 90 -4.83 3.35 -10.70
CA LEU A 90 -3.91 4.29 -11.31
C LEU A 90 -4.56 5.64 -11.54
N THR A 91 -5.83 5.64 -11.96
CA THR A 91 -6.60 6.88 -12.16
C THR A 91 -6.83 7.60 -10.84
N ALA A 92 -7.03 6.86 -9.74
CA ALA A 92 -7.21 7.46 -8.41
C ALA A 92 -5.91 8.03 -7.83
N GLY A 93 -4.77 7.77 -8.45
CA GLY A 93 -3.49 8.32 -8.02
C GLY A 93 -2.52 7.30 -7.44
N GLY A 94 -2.75 6.01 -7.66
CA GLY A 94 -1.80 4.97 -7.27
C GLY A 94 -0.59 4.95 -8.20
N ASP A 95 0.54 4.49 -7.68
CA ASP A 95 1.81 4.50 -8.41
C ASP A 95 2.16 3.15 -9.02
N ASP A 96 1.63 2.08 -8.47
CA ASP A 96 1.88 0.72 -8.95
C ASP A 96 0.81 -0.20 -8.37
N TYR A 97 0.75 -1.43 -8.85
CA TYR A 97 -0.17 -2.42 -8.33
C TYR A 97 0.48 -3.79 -8.35
N LEU A 98 -0.02 -4.69 -7.49
CA LEU A 98 0.47 -6.05 -7.37
C LEU A 98 -0.73 -6.98 -7.22
N ALA A 99 -0.86 -7.97 -8.11
CA ALA A 99 -2.00 -8.88 -8.11
C ALA A 99 -1.83 -9.98 -7.08
N LYS A 100 -2.91 -10.30 -6.37
CA LYS A 100 -2.97 -11.43 -5.45
C LYS A 100 -3.30 -12.70 -6.25
N PRO A 101 -2.72 -13.85 -5.92
CA PRO A 101 -1.65 -14.04 -4.95
C PRO A 101 -0.31 -13.54 -5.50
N PHE A 102 0.48 -12.89 -4.66
CA PHE A 102 1.79 -12.37 -5.06
C PHE A 102 2.90 -13.12 -4.33
N SER A 103 4.10 -13.11 -4.93
CA SER A 103 5.28 -13.62 -4.23
C SER A 103 5.86 -12.52 -3.36
N PHE A 104 6.49 -12.92 -2.26
CA PHE A 104 7.17 -11.96 -1.38
C PHE A 104 8.35 -11.30 -2.11
N ALA A 105 9.02 -12.04 -3.02
CA ALA A 105 10.10 -11.47 -3.81
C ALA A 105 9.61 -10.34 -4.72
N GLU A 106 8.44 -10.50 -5.34
CA GLU A 106 7.86 -9.48 -6.19
C GLU A 106 7.43 -8.26 -5.37
N LEU A 107 6.79 -8.48 -4.23
CA LEU A 107 6.41 -7.39 -3.34
C LEU A 107 7.63 -6.58 -2.90
N SER A 108 8.66 -7.27 -2.44
CA SER A 108 9.90 -6.62 -2.00
C SER A 108 10.54 -5.79 -3.11
N ALA A 109 10.58 -6.34 -4.33
CA ALA A 109 11.17 -5.63 -5.47
C ALA A 109 10.40 -4.36 -5.83
N ARG A 110 9.06 -4.41 -5.80
CA ARG A 110 8.24 -3.24 -6.12
C ARG A 110 8.34 -2.17 -5.03
N VAL A 111 8.38 -2.58 -3.77
CA VAL A 111 8.59 -1.66 -2.65
C VAL A 111 9.91 -0.92 -2.81
N LYS A 112 10.99 -1.65 -3.07
CA LYS A 112 12.31 -1.05 -3.25
C LYS A 112 12.34 -0.08 -4.44
N ALA A 113 11.70 -0.46 -5.54
CA ALA A 113 11.64 0.38 -6.73
C ALA A 113 10.90 1.70 -6.45
N LEU A 114 9.76 1.63 -5.77
CA LEU A 114 8.98 2.83 -5.44
C LEU A 114 9.73 3.72 -4.47
N LEU A 115 10.33 3.16 -3.44
CA LEU A 115 11.09 3.94 -2.46
C LEU A 115 12.30 4.60 -3.12
N ARG A 116 12.99 3.89 -4.01
CA ARG A 116 14.12 4.47 -4.73
C ARG A 116 13.68 5.64 -5.59
N ARG A 117 12.53 5.54 -6.26
CA ARG A 117 12.03 6.60 -7.15
C ARG A 117 11.62 7.85 -6.38
N TYR A 118 10.99 7.68 -5.21
CA TYR A 118 10.35 8.80 -4.52
C TYR A 118 11.12 9.32 -3.30
N CYS A 119 12.06 8.54 -2.77
CA CYS A 119 12.75 8.89 -1.52
C CYS A 119 14.24 9.18 -1.67
N VAL A 120 14.83 8.86 -2.81
CA VAL A 120 16.25 9.12 -3.08
C VAL A 120 16.46 10.45 -3.80
N TYR A 121 15.45 10.88 -4.52
CA TYR A 121 15.55 12.11 -5.33
C TYR A 121 14.82 13.29 -4.70
#